data_ac8cc0bdcdeb0eb86e436b2607915861
#
_entry.id   ac8cc0bdcdeb0eb86e436b2607915861
#
_cell.length_a   1.000
_cell.length_b   1.000
_cell.length_c   1.000
_cell.angle_alpha   90.00
_cell.angle_beta   90.00
_cell.angle_gamma   90.00
#
_symmetry.space_group_name_H-M   'P 1'
#
loop_
_entity.id
_entity.type
_entity.pdbx_description
1 polymer ?
#
loop_
_entity_poly.entity_id
_entity_poly.type
_entity_poly.pdbx_seq_one_letter_code
_entity_poly.pdbx_strand_id
1 'polypeptide(L)'
;MENKLQDPKKIKINDAKVVFYTGPDDDKAAEYGTSLTIALTPAQKKQIEDFCKLNNVGKNGDPKRGIANIKQYTNEETGETTDQYTIKFNEHTKFAGLNGLSQNDLGYNAVVNIIANCYDYTKFGGGTAISASAIVVKQGAASNNDADLEELLNDLGEEAVAEDTSSPVPF
;
A
#
# COMPACT_ATOMS: atom_id res chain seq x y z
N MET A 1 -22.68 19.92 -6.81
CA MET A 1 -22.57 19.51 -6.42
C MET A 1 -22.24 18.38 -6.07
N GLU A 2 -22.06 17.71 -6.44
CA GLU A 2 -21.71 16.60 -6.11
C GLU A 2 -20.53 16.48 -5.34
N ASN A 3 -19.65 17.27 -5.44
CA ASN A 3 -18.48 17.30 -4.63
C ASN A 3 -18.78 17.37 -3.17
N LYS A 4 -19.94 17.81 -2.86
CA LYS A 4 -20.31 17.87 -1.48
C LYS A 4 -20.36 16.50 -0.83
N LEU A 5 -20.34 15.45 -1.62
CA LEU A 5 -20.32 14.12 -1.06
C LEU A 5 -18.93 13.69 -0.66
N GLN A 6 -17.93 14.46 -1.00
CA GLN A 6 -16.57 14.11 -0.69
C GLN A 6 -16.12 14.80 0.59
N ASP A 7 -15.72 13.99 1.57
CA ASP A 7 -15.24 14.51 2.84
C ASP A 7 -13.82 15.04 2.65
N PRO A 8 -13.56 16.33 2.92
CA PRO A 8 -12.21 16.87 2.73
C PRO A 8 -11.16 16.25 3.64
N LYS A 9 -11.58 15.59 4.72
CA LYS A 9 -10.64 14.91 5.61
C LYS A 9 -10.38 13.47 5.21
N LYS A 10 -10.94 13.05 4.09
CA LYS A 10 -10.81 11.69 3.60
C LYS A 10 -10.07 11.70 2.27
N ILE A 11 -9.16 10.76 2.09
CA ILE A 11 -8.46 10.60 0.83
C ILE A 11 -8.68 9.17 0.34
N LYS A 12 -8.93 9.05 -0.96
CA LYS A 12 -9.13 7.75 -1.58
C LYS A 12 -8.01 7.54 -2.59
N ILE A 13 -7.21 6.52 -2.35
CA ILE A 13 -6.10 6.20 -3.23
C ILE A 13 -6.42 4.87 -3.91
N ASN A 14 -6.54 4.90 -5.22
CA ASN A 14 -6.87 3.70 -6.00
C ASN A 14 -5.64 3.11 -6.64
N ASP A 15 -5.62 1.79 -6.76
CA ASP A 15 -4.56 1.05 -7.44
C ASP A 15 -3.18 1.36 -6.88
N ALA A 16 -3.11 1.42 -5.56
CA ALA A 16 -1.85 1.65 -4.88
C ALA A 16 -1.06 0.34 -4.83
N LYS A 17 0.19 0.41 -5.20
CA LYS A 17 1.06 -0.76 -5.20
C LYS A 17 1.77 -0.87 -3.87
N VAL A 18 1.60 -2.00 -3.20
CA VAL A 18 2.19 -2.20 -1.88
C VAL A 18 3.67 -2.54 -2.02
N VAL A 19 4.49 -1.88 -1.24
CA VAL A 19 5.92 -2.16 -1.19
C VAL A 19 6.24 -2.94 0.09
N PHE A 20 5.58 -2.58 1.18
CA PHE A 20 5.86 -3.18 2.47
C PHE A 20 4.59 -3.19 3.31
N TYR A 21 4.39 -4.28 4.05
CA TYR A 21 3.23 -4.43 4.91
C TYR A 21 3.68 -4.97 6.27
N THR A 22 3.31 -4.27 7.34
CA THR A 22 3.55 -4.75 8.70
C THR A 22 2.19 -5.01 9.33
N GLY A 23 1.83 -6.28 9.41
CA GLY A 23 0.54 -6.68 9.95
C GLY A 23 0.57 -6.87 11.45
N PRO A 24 -0.59 -7.10 12.06
CA PRO A 24 -0.67 -7.24 13.52
C PRO A 24 0.09 -8.44 14.08
N ASP A 25 0.35 -9.44 13.24
CA ASP A 25 1.10 -10.62 13.69
C ASP A 25 2.60 -10.48 13.50
N ASP A 26 3.06 -9.35 12.97
CA ASP A 26 4.47 -9.12 12.76
C ASP A 26 5.10 -8.65 14.07
N ASP A 27 6.28 -9.18 14.39
CA ASP A 27 6.98 -8.80 15.61
C ASP A 27 7.22 -7.30 15.68
N LYS A 28 7.44 -6.66 14.55
CA LYS A 28 7.68 -5.23 14.51
C LYS A 28 6.45 -4.41 14.85
N ALA A 29 5.26 -4.99 14.70
CA ALA A 29 4.04 -4.26 15.01
C ALA A 29 3.93 -3.91 16.47
N ALA A 30 4.51 -4.72 17.35
CA ALA A 30 4.49 -4.44 18.78
C ALA A 30 5.30 -3.18 19.11
N GLU A 31 6.31 -2.88 18.31
CA GLU A 31 7.18 -1.73 18.56
C GLU A 31 6.80 -0.52 17.73
N TYR A 32 6.49 -0.73 16.46
CA TYR A 32 6.26 0.38 15.52
C TYR A 32 4.82 0.52 15.06
N GLY A 33 3.95 -0.42 15.43
CA GLY A 33 2.57 -0.41 15.00
C GLY A 33 2.40 -1.03 13.62
N THR A 34 1.16 -1.15 13.20
CA THR A 34 0.81 -1.72 11.89
C THR A 34 0.80 -0.63 10.84
N SER A 35 1.29 -0.95 9.66
CA SER A 35 1.38 0.03 8.59
C SER A 35 1.48 -0.63 7.23
N LEU A 36 1.27 0.19 6.21
CA LEU A 36 1.34 -0.22 4.82
C LEU A 36 2.11 0.85 4.06
N THR A 37 3.15 0.44 3.36
CA THR A 37 3.92 1.38 2.54
C THR A 37 3.58 1.13 1.08
N ILE A 38 3.24 2.18 0.37
CA ILE A 38 2.86 2.10 -1.04
C ILE A 38 3.82 2.89 -1.91
N ALA A 39 4.02 2.42 -3.13
CA ALA A 39 4.76 3.15 -4.14
C ALA A 39 3.77 4.07 -4.84
N LEU A 40 4.17 5.30 -5.07
CA LEU A 40 3.26 6.32 -5.61
C LEU A 40 3.53 6.60 -7.07
N THR A 41 2.46 6.70 -7.85
CA THR A 41 2.54 7.30 -9.16
C THR A 41 2.61 8.81 -8.97
N PRO A 42 3.02 9.57 -10.00
CA PRO A 42 3.01 11.03 -9.89
C PRO A 42 1.65 11.59 -9.51
N ALA A 43 0.58 11.00 -10.03
CA ALA A 43 -0.78 11.45 -9.69
C ALA A 43 -1.11 11.19 -8.22
N GLN A 44 -0.73 10.01 -7.71
CA GLN A 44 -0.96 9.67 -6.32
C GLN A 44 -0.13 10.56 -5.40
N LYS A 45 1.10 10.86 -5.79
CA LYS A 45 1.95 11.74 -5.01
C LYS A 45 1.31 13.12 -4.89
N LYS A 46 0.82 13.66 -6.00
CA LYS A 46 0.17 14.95 -5.98
C LYS A 46 -1.10 14.91 -5.13
N GLN A 47 -1.84 13.82 -5.21
CA GLN A 47 -3.04 13.64 -4.43
C GLN A 47 -2.75 13.72 -2.92
N ILE A 48 -1.68 13.06 -2.48
CA ILE A 48 -1.29 13.08 -1.08
C ILE A 48 -0.77 14.46 -0.68
N GLU A 49 0.02 15.09 -1.53
CA GLU A 49 0.53 16.44 -1.25
C GLU A 49 -0.61 17.43 -1.08
N ASP A 50 -1.58 17.39 -1.99
CA ASP A 50 -2.72 18.30 -1.91
C ASP A 50 -3.56 18.03 -0.67
N PHE A 51 -3.73 16.76 -0.32
CA PHE A 51 -4.47 16.41 0.88
C PHE A 51 -3.76 16.90 2.14
N CYS A 52 -2.45 16.80 2.20
CA CYS A 52 -1.68 17.30 3.32
C CYS A 52 -1.82 18.80 3.46
N LYS A 53 -1.79 19.51 2.34
CA LYS A 53 -1.93 20.98 2.37
C LYS A 53 -3.33 21.39 2.80
N LEU A 54 -4.33 20.68 2.32
CA LEU A 54 -5.71 21.00 2.64
C LEU A 54 -6.01 20.79 4.12
N ASN A 55 -5.42 19.76 4.72
CA ASN A 55 -5.74 19.35 6.08
C ASN A 55 -4.65 19.61 7.09
N ASN A 56 -3.58 20.29 6.68
CA ASN A 56 -2.43 20.58 7.55
C ASN A 56 -1.86 19.33 8.19
N VAL A 57 -1.74 18.27 7.37
CA VAL A 57 -1.20 17.00 7.82
C VAL A 57 0.29 17.14 8.08
N GLY A 58 0.72 16.75 9.27
CA GLY A 58 2.12 16.81 9.64
C GLY A 58 2.30 17.19 11.09
N LYS A 59 3.52 17.04 11.58
CA LYS A 59 3.85 17.39 12.93
C LYS A 59 3.60 18.90 13.12
N ASN A 60 3.00 19.27 14.22
CA ASN A 60 2.61 20.64 14.53
C ASN A 60 1.62 21.24 13.52
N GLY A 61 0.95 20.38 12.75
CA GLY A 61 0.01 20.86 11.74
C GLY A 61 0.68 21.49 10.53
N ASP A 62 1.95 21.17 10.30
CA ASP A 62 2.72 21.75 9.21
C ASP A 62 2.68 20.80 8.00
N PRO A 63 2.00 21.20 6.91
CA PRO A 63 1.90 20.30 5.75
C PRO A 63 3.23 19.99 5.10
N LYS A 64 4.25 20.83 5.27
CA LYS A 64 5.57 20.52 4.75
C LYS A 64 6.12 19.28 5.43
N ARG A 65 5.83 19.08 6.68
CA ARG A 65 6.30 17.90 7.40
C ARG A 65 5.52 16.66 7.00
N GLY A 66 4.22 16.82 6.72
CA GLY A 66 3.41 15.72 6.22
C GLY A 66 3.87 15.27 4.85
N ILE A 67 4.15 16.22 3.97
CA ILE A 67 4.63 15.91 2.63
C ILE A 67 6.04 15.29 2.70
N ALA A 68 6.84 15.70 3.67
CA ALA A 68 8.18 15.14 3.84
C ALA A 68 8.16 13.66 4.20
N ASN A 69 7.02 13.13 4.60
CA ASN A 69 6.88 11.69 4.84
C ASN A 69 6.82 10.89 3.55
N ILE A 70 6.67 11.55 2.41
CA ILE A 70 6.83 10.88 1.12
C ILE A 70 8.33 10.72 0.92
N LYS A 71 8.80 9.48 0.93
CA LYS A 71 10.23 9.19 0.85
C LYS A 71 10.59 8.69 -0.54
N GLN A 72 11.75 9.08 -1.00
CA GLN A 72 12.22 8.67 -2.30
C GLN A 72 13.15 7.48 -2.14
N TYR A 73 12.91 6.46 -2.91
CA TYR A 73 13.70 5.25 -2.87
C TYR A 73 14.30 4.99 -4.25
N THR A 74 15.60 4.70 -4.30
CA THR A 74 16.28 4.39 -5.56
C THR A 74 16.67 2.92 -5.57
N ASN A 75 16.25 2.21 -6.59
CA ASN A 75 16.63 0.82 -6.77
C ASN A 75 18.05 0.80 -7.33
N GLU A 76 18.98 0.23 -6.57
CA GLU A 76 20.38 0.24 -6.95
C GLU A 76 20.66 -0.59 -8.20
N GLU A 77 19.86 -1.58 -8.46
CA GLU A 77 20.06 -2.44 -9.62
C GLU A 77 19.61 -1.81 -10.92
N THR A 78 18.48 -1.11 -10.88
CA THR A 78 17.90 -0.52 -12.09
C THR A 78 18.13 0.98 -12.19
N GLY A 79 18.49 1.63 -11.09
CA GLY A 79 18.60 3.07 -11.05
C GLY A 79 17.26 3.79 -10.97
N GLU A 80 16.17 3.03 -10.90
CA GLU A 80 14.84 3.60 -10.88
C GLU A 80 14.52 4.21 -9.53
N THR A 81 13.90 5.37 -9.54
CA THR A 81 13.52 6.07 -8.33
C THR A 81 12.01 6.03 -8.17
N THR A 82 11.56 5.72 -6.97
CA THR A 82 10.14 5.61 -6.65
C THR A 82 9.84 6.41 -5.40
N ASP A 83 8.72 7.13 -5.42
CA ASP A 83 8.24 7.78 -4.21
C ASP A 83 7.40 6.79 -3.42
N GLN A 84 7.58 6.75 -2.12
CA GLN A 84 6.85 5.84 -1.24
C GLN A 84 6.24 6.58 -0.07
N TYR A 85 5.13 6.08 0.40
CA TYR A 85 4.43 6.68 1.52
C TYR A 85 3.89 5.60 2.43
N THR A 86 4.08 5.77 3.74
CA THR A 86 3.62 4.79 4.73
C THR A 86 2.35 5.30 5.38
N ILE A 87 1.31 4.49 5.35
CA ILE A 87 0.03 4.79 5.97
C ILE A 87 -0.18 3.82 7.11
N LYS A 88 -0.44 4.35 8.29
CA LYS A 88 -0.70 3.50 9.45
C LYS A 88 -2.14 3.04 9.46
N PHE A 89 -2.37 1.88 10.06
CA PHE A 89 -3.73 1.41 10.27
C PHE A 89 -3.82 0.78 11.67
N ASN A 90 -5.00 0.42 12.07
CA ASN A 90 -5.21 -0.12 13.42
C ASN A 90 -6.30 -1.20 13.38
N GLU A 91 -6.70 -1.66 14.55
CA GLU A 91 -7.69 -2.73 14.64
C GLU A 91 -9.06 -2.34 14.09
N HIS A 92 -9.32 -1.05 13.95
CA HIS A 92 -10.60 -0.57 13.42
C HIS A 92 -10.60 -0.46 11.89
N THR A 93 -9.44 -0.60 11.26
CA THR A 93 -9.35 -0.56 9.81
C THR A 93 -10.04 -1.78 9.22
N LYS A 94 -10.91 -1.57 8.26
CA LYS A 94 -11.64 -2.65 7.63
C LYS A 94 -10.91 -3.14 6.40
N PHE A 95 -10.81 -4.44 6.26
CA PHE A 95 -10.16 -5.07 5.12
C PHE A 95 -11.15 -5.91 4.35
N ALA A 96 -11.03 -5.89 3.03
CA ALA A 96 -11.78 -6.77 2.16
C ALA A 96 -10.90 -7.07 0.94
N GLY A 97 -11.34 -7.95 0.08
CA GLY A 97 -10.56 -8.26 -1.11
C GLY A 97 -11.46 -8.77 -2.21
N LEU A 98 -10.97 -8.67 -3.42
CA LEU A 98 -11.65 -9.18 -4.59
C LEU A 98 -11.24 -10.63 -4.83
N ASN A 99 -12.14 -11.42 -5.36
CA ASN A 99 -11.82 -12.78 -5.79
C ASN A 99 -11.20 -13.65 -4.70
N GLY A 100 -11.69 -13.52 -3.48
CA GLY A 100 -11.20 -14.33 -2.38
C GLY A 100 -9.96 -13.79 -1.69
N LEU A 101 -9.46 -12.65 -2.12
CA LEU A 101 -8.31 -12.04 -1.49
C LEU A 101 -8.69 -11.42 -0.15
N SER A 102 -7.71 -11.30 0.74
CA SER A 102 -7.94 -10.75 2.06
C SER A 102 -6.68 -10.04 2.56
N GLN A 103 -6.72 -9.60 3.80
CA GLN A 103 -5.59 -8.97 4.45
C GLN A 103 -4.34 -9.87 4.41
N ASN A 104 -4.54 -11.18 4.42
CA ASN A 104 -3.43 -12.12 4.38
C ASN A 104 -2.68 -12.11 3.05
N ASP A 105 -3.27 -11.52 2.02
CA ASP A 105 -2.65 -11.45 0.71
C ASP A 105 -1.85 -10.17 0.50
N LEU A 106 -1.72 -9.34 1.54
CA LEU A 106 -0.93 -8.13 1.45
C LEU A 106 0.55 -8.45 1.52
N GLY A 107 1.33 -7.65 0.83
CA GLY A 107 2.77 -7.80 0.78
C GLY A 107 3.30 -7.12 -0.47
N TYR A 108 4.53 -7.39 -0.80
CA TYR A 108 5.19 -6.74 -1.93
C TYR A 108 4.44 -7.00 -3.23
N ASN A 109 4.18 -5.95 -3.97
CA ASN A 109 3.47 -5.96 -5.26
C ASN A 109 1.97 -6.22 -5.18
N ALA A 110 1.39 -6.32 -4.00
CA ALA A 110 -0.07 -6.34 -3.89
C ALA A 110 -0.61 -4.99 -4.37
N VAL A 111 -1.83 -5.00 -4.89
CA VAL A 111 -2.49 -3.77 -5.34
C VAL A 111 -3.74 -3.58 -4.51
N VAL A 112 -3.90 -2.39 -3.96
CA VAL A 112 -5.01 -2.09 -3.07
C VAL A 112 -5.66 -0.76 -3.39
N ASN A 113 -6.91 -0.62 -2.96
CA ASN A 113 -7.56 0.68 -2.88
C ASN A 113 -7.66 1.03 -1.41
N ILE A 114 -7.37 2.26 -1.08
CA ILE A 114 -7.30 2.70 0.31
C ILE A 114 -8.18 3.92 0.51
N ILE A 115 -8.95 3.92 1.61
CA ILE A 115 -9.58 5.14 2.11
C ILE A 115 -8.91 5.44 3.43
N ALA A 116 -8.37 6.63 3.56
CA ALA A 116 -7.70 7.06 4.78
C ALA A 116 -8.28 8.38 5.22
N ASN A 117 -8.17 8.66 6.50
CA ASN A 117 -8.67 9.90 7.09
C ASN A 117 -7.55 10.56 7.87
N CYS A 118 -7.58 11.88 7.96
CA CYS A 118 -6.64 12.57 8.82
C CYS A 118 -7.28 12.74 10.20
N TYR A 119 -6.43 12.79 11.21
CA TYR A 119 -6.85 12.98 12.59
C TYR A 119 -5.80 13.76 13.33
N ASP A 120 -6.24 14.48 14.36
CA ASP A 120 -5.33 15.27 15.16
C ASP A 120 -4.84 14.44 16.34
N TYR A 121 -3.57 14.61 16.69
CA TYR A 121 -3.00 13.97 17.85
C TYR A 121 -2.29 15.01 18.70
N THR A 122 -2.16 14.71 20.00
CA THR A 122 -1.57 15.65 20.95
C THR A 122 -0.21 15.19 21.46
N LYS A 123 0.12 13.94 21.29
CA LYS A 123 1.42 13.40 21.75
C LYS A 123 2.54 13.92 20.86
N PHE A 124 3.75 13.90 21.39
CA PHE A 124 4.96 14.30 20.66
C PHE A 124 4.89 15.70 20.05
N GLY A 125 4.21 16.61 20.76
CA GLY A 125 4.09 17.98 20.30
C GLY A 125 2.86 18.27 19.46
N GLY A 126 2.11 17.21 19.15
CA GLY A 126 0.86 17.40 18.43
C GLY A 126 1.02 17.48 16.93
N GLY A 127 -0.10 17.45 16.24
CA GLY A 127 -0.14 17.54 14.79
C GLY A 127 -1.32 16.80 14.22
N THR A 128 -1.26 16.56 12.91
CA THR A 128 -2.29 15.83 12.18
C THR A 128 -1.63 14.70 11.41
N ALA A 129 -2.20 13.51 11.48
CA ALA A 129 -1.69 12.34 10.82
C ALA A 129 -2.76 11.68 9.97
N ILE A 130 -2.36 10.70 9.16
CA ILE A 130 -3.27 9.97 8.29
C ILE A 130 -3.33 8.53 8.76
N SER A 131 -4.52 7.96 8.80
CA SER A 131 -4.71 6.57 9.16
C SER A 131 -5.70 5.94 8.20
N ALA A 132 -5.42 4.72 7.76
CA ALA A 132 -6.32 4.01 6.86
C ALA A 132 -7.57 3.57 7.61
N SER A 133 -8.72 3.77 7.00
CA SER A 133 -9.98 3.30 7.57
C SER A 133 -10.50 2.09 6.83
N ALA A 134 -10.19 1.95 5.55
CA ALA A 134 -10.62 0.79 4.76
C ALA A 134 -9.61 0.50 3.67
N ILE A 135 -9.34 -0.78 3.45
CA ILE A 135 -8.41 -1.23 2.44
C ILE A 135 -9.03 -2.41 1.71
N VAL A 136 -9.09 -2.33 0.38
CA VAL A 136 -9.58 -3.42 -0.44
C VAL A 136 -8.41 -3.98 -1.24
N VAL A 137 -8.13 -5.26 -1.09
CA VAL A 137 -7.04 -5.92 -1.81
C VAL A 137 -7.56 -6.31 -3.19
N LYS A 138 -7.00 -5.72 -4.21
CA LYS A 138 -7.40 -5.97 -5.59
C LYS A 138 -6.57 -7.05 -6.24
N GLN A 139 -5.31 -7.15 -5.82
CA GLN A 139 -4.40 -8.14 -6.37
C GLN A 139 -3.47 -8.55 -5.24
N GLY A 140 -3.25 -9.84 -5.09
CA GLY A 140 -2.42 -10.35 -4.01
C GLY A 140 -0.95 -10.09 -4.25
N ALA A 141 -0.17 -10.28 -3.19
CA ALA A 141 1.27 -10.10 -3.24
C ALA A 141 1.88 -11.11 -4.21
N ALA A 142 2.82 -10.62 -5.02
CA ALA A 142 3.55 -11.50 -5.91
C ALA A 142 4.62 -12.22 -5.11
N SER A 143 4.81 -13.49 -5.38
CA SER A 143 5.90 -14.22 -4.75
C SER A 143 7.02 -14.37 -5.76
N ASN A 144 8.24 -14.49 -5.26
CA ASN A 144 9.37 -14.72 -6.13
C ASN A 144 9.20 -16.05 -6.87
N ASN A 145 8.55 -17.00 -6.24
CA ASN A 145 8.33 -18.29 -6.87
C ASN A 145 7.43 -18.17 -8.10
N ASP A 146 6.44 -17.31 -8.03
CA ASP A 146 5.57 -17.09 -9.18
C ASP A 146 6.33 -16.46 -10.34
N ALA A 147 7.19 -15.50 -10.04
CA ALA A 147 7.99 -14.84 -11.06
C ALA A 147 8.96 -15.83 -11.70
N ASP A 148 9.56 -16.68 -10.89
CA ASP A 148 10.47 -17.70 -11.39
C ASP A 148 9.75 -18.69 -12.29
N LEU A 149 8.54 -19.06 -11.90
CA LEU A 149 7.76 -19.97 -12.70
C LEU A 149 7.39 -19.36 -14.04
N GLU A 150 7.00 -18.09 -14.05
CA GLU A 150 6.68 -17.40 -15.29
C GLU A 150 7.88 -17.34 -16.22
N GLU A 151 9.04 -17.08 -15.67
CA GLU A 151 10.25 -17.02 -16.46
C GLU A 151 10.54 -18.38 -17.13
N LEU A 152 10.39 -19.44 -16.40
CA LEU A 152 10.60 -20.78 -16.94
C LEU A 152 9.58 -21.11 -18.02
N LEU A 153 8.34 -20.71 -17.80
CA LEU A 153 7.29 -20.97 -18.79
C LEU A 153 7.56 -20.20 -20.07
N ASN A 154 8.02 -18.98 -19.96
CA ASN A 154 8.35 -18.19 -21.14
C ASN A 154 9.49 -18.78 -21.92
N ASP A 155 10.47 -19.36 -21.23
CA ASP A 155 11.61 -19.99 -21.89
C ASP A 155 11.20 -21.25 -22.65
N LEU A 156 10.19 -21.94 -22.16
CA LEU A 156 9.73 -23.16 -22.79
C LEU A 156 8.69 -22.95 -23.89
N GLY A 157 8.14 -21.77 -23.94
CA GLY A 157 7.16 -21.47 -24.97
C GLY A 157 5.78 -21.95 -24.59
N GLU A 158 4.91 -22.06 -25.58
CA GLU A 158 3.54 -22.36 -25.29
C GLU A 158 3.25 -23.78 -24.93
N GLU A 159 4.21 -24.65 -25.03
CA GLU A 159 3.95 -26.03 -24.67
C GLU A 159 3.95 -26.28 -23.20
N ALA A 160 4.47 -25.34 -22.43
CA ALA A 160 4.50 -25.49 -20.98
C ALA A 160 3.31 -24.75 -20.40
N VAL A 161 2.70 -25.34 -19.40
CA VAL A 161 1.61 -24.68 -18.68
C VAL A 161 1.92 -24.74 -17.21
N ALA A 162 1.38 -23.78 -16.49
CA ALA A 162 1.52 -23.78 -15.06
C ALA A 162 0.65 -24.89 -14.52
N GLU A 163 1.27 -25.95 -14.06
CA GLU A 163 0.55 -27.06 -13.59
C GLU A 163 0.20 -26.89 -12.20
N ASP A 164 -0.96 -27.28 -11.84
CA ASP A 164 -1.16 -27.39 -10.45
C ASP A 164 -0.63 -28.73 -10.08
N THR A 165 -0.39 -28.90 -8.86
CA THR A 165 0.26 -30.09 -8.40
C THR A 165 -0.61 -31.29 -8.44
N SER A 166 -1.84 -31.12 -8.77
CA SER A 166 -2.74 -32.25 -8.86
C SER A 166 -2.47 -33.04 -10.13
N SER A 167 -1.74 -32.48 -11.05
CA SER A 167 -1.47 -33.18 -12.28
C SER A 167 -0.24 -34.01 -12.12
N PRO A 168 -0.38 -35.29 -11.96
CA PRO A 168 0.79 -36.10 -11.79
C PRO A 168 1.50 -36.23 -13.10
N VAL A 169 2.74 -36.36 -12.99
CA VAL A 169 3.51 -36.57 -14.14
C VAL A 169 3.23 -37.96 -14.61
N PRO A 170 2.78 -38.06 -15.77
CA PRO A 170 2.48 -39.38 -16.24
C PRO A 170 3.73 -40.07 -16.62
N PHE A 171 4.04 -40.86 -16.11
CA PHE A 171 5.10 -41.67 -16.44
C PHE A 171 5.64 -42.28 -15.41
#